data_15ce9b002063d72b63dd39164ffc4cd9
#
_entry.id   15ce9b002063d72b63dd39164ffc4cd9
#
_cell.length_a   1.000
_cell.length_b   1.000
_cell.length_c   1.000
_cell.angle_alpha   90.00
_cell.angle_beta   90.00
_cell.angle_gamma   90.00
#
_symmetry.space_group_name_H-M   'P 1'
#
loop_
_entity.id
_entity.type
_entity.pdbx_description
1 polymer ?
#
loop_
_entity_poly.entity_id
_entity_poly.type
_entity_poly.pdbx_seq_one_letter_code
_entity_poly.pdbx_strand_id
1 'polypeptide(L)'
;MNRRTATESKESILEAAIKVFSEKGYSQTTIREVAKRAGISVGGVYIYFKNKEEIYFTLLKYLLDEFRDRAGESIKDIEDPAEAVKNYIAINLNYAKKFKGLILIEGREHGFTSCIDIKKKFFKGQRKLLESIIKNGIDSGKFERCNIKGTAKVIIGTLRGFILSLVMDSDSLFSPEECSVLILNGILKRGEK
;
A
#
# COMPACT_ATOMS: atom_id res chain seq x y z
N MET A 1 18.45 33.54 1.98
CA MET A 1 17.41 32.63 2.51
C MET A 1 16.57 32.17 1.31
N ASN A 2 16.82 30.95 0.79
CA ASN A 2 16.05 30.44 -0.35
C ASN A 2 14.59 30.19 0.09
N ARG A 3 13.67 30.89 -0.52
CA ARG A 3 12.22 30.73 -0.28
C ARG A 3 11.81 29.42 -0.93
N ARG A 4 11.44 28.40 -0.13
CA ARG A 4 10.91 27.12 -0.64
C ARG A 4 9.71 27.41 -1.56
N THR A 5 9.59 26.67 -2.64
CA THR A 5 8.40 26.71 -3.51
C THR A 5 7.18 26.18 -2.74
N ALA A 6 5.97 26.49 -3.22
CA ALA A 6 4.73 26.00 -2.61
C ALA A 6 4.68 24.45 -2.63
N THR A 7 5.17 23.83 -3.69
CA THR A 7 5.25 22.36 -3.83
C THR A 7 6.21 21.76 -2.82
N GLU A 8 7.44 22.27 -2.70
CA GLU A 8 8.44 21.84 -1.73
C GLU A 8 7.94 21.95 -0.28
N SER A 9 7.17 23.00 0.03
CA SER A 9 6.58 23.19 1.34
C SER A 9 5.50 22.15 1.64
N LYS A 10 4.64 21.82 0.68
CA LYS A 10 3.59 20.81 0.83
C LYS A 10 4.19 19.41 1.02
N GLU A 11 5.20 19.07 0.23
CA GLU A 11 5.93 17.80 0.34
C GLU A 11 6.62 17.66 1.70
N SER A 12 7.31 18.70 2.14
CA SER A 12 7.96 18.75 3.46
C SER A 12 6.98 18.55 4.62
N ILE A 13 5.73 19.08 4.52
CA ILE A 13 4.67 18.83 5.50
C ILE A 13 4.27 17.36 5.51
N LEU A 14 4.06 16.75 4.33
CA LEU A 14 3.65 15.36 4.22
C LEU A 14 4.74 14.40 4.72
N GLU A 15 6.00 14.65 4.40
CA GLU A 15 7.14 13.87 4.90
C GLU A 15 7.27 13.97 6.43
N ALA A 16 7.09 15.16 6.99
CA ALA A 16 7.07 15.36 8.44
C ALA A 16 5.89 14.63 9.08
N ALA A 17 4.70 14.71 8.45
CA ALA A 17 3.48 14.06 8.93
C ALA A 17 3.63 12.52 8.97
N ILE A 18 4.22 11.88 7.93
CA ILE A 18 4.52 10.44 7.93
C ILE A 18 5.29 10.06 9.21
N LYS A 19 6.35 10.79 9.50
CA LYS A 19 7.24 10.49 10.64
C LYS A 19 6.50 10.67 11.96
N VAL A 20 5.80 11.80 12.15
CA VAL A 20 5.12 12.09 13.41
C VAL A 20 3.93 11.13 13.63
N PHE A 21 3.14 10.86 12.61
CA PHE A 21 2.06 9.88 12.70
C PHE A 21 2.57 8.46 13.00
N SER A 22 3.66 8.03 12.38
CA SER A 22 4.24 6.71 12.63
C SER A 22 4.81 6.56 14.04
N GLU A 23 5.34 7.64 14.63
CA GLU A 23 5.93 7.64 15.97
C GLU A 23 4.87 7.68 17.08
N LYS A 24 3.81 8.48 16.91
CA LYS A 24 2.88 8.81 18.00
C LYS A 24 1.44 8.36 17.76
N GLY A 25 1.12 7.92 16.56
CA GLY A 25 -0.27 7.73 16.13
C GLY A 25 -0.94 9.04 15.71
N TYR A 26 -2.15 8.91 15.13
CA TYR A 26 -2.90 10.07 14.63
C TYR A 26 -3.44 10.93 15.78
N SER A 27 -4.06 10.30 16.80
CA SER A 27 -4.74 11.01 17.89
C SER A 27 -3.79 11.91 18.67
N GLN A 28 -2.58 11.44 18.96
CA GLN A 28 -1.59 12.18 19.74
C GLN A 28 -0.77 13.19 18.91
N THR A 29 -0.86 13.14 17.59
CA THR A 29 -0.14 14.07 16.71
C THR A 29 -0.87 15.42 16.65
N THR A 30 -0.10 16.51 16.78
CA THR A 30 -0.58 17.88 16.62
C THR A 30 0.00 18.54 15.36
N ILE A 31 -0.73 19.49 14.79
CA ILE A 31 -0.22 20.30 13.65
C ILE A 31 1.06 21.05 14.03
N ARG A 32 1.21 21.45 15.30
CA ARG A 32 2.43 22.13 15.80
C ARG A 32 3.66 21.23 15.69
N GLU A 33 3.53 19.93 15.99
CA GLU A 33 4.62 18.97 15.86
C GLU A 33 4.99 18.70 14.41
N VAL A 34 3.99 18.57 13.55
CA VAL A 34 4.22 18.44 12.10
C VAL A 34 4.92 19.67 11.56
N ALA A 35 4.47 20.88 11.91
CA ALA A 35 5.07 22.15 11.50
C ALA A 35 6.54 22.25 11.97
N LYS A 36 6.80 21.94 13.25
CA LYS A 36 8.15 21.92 13.82
C LYS A 36 9.07 20.97 13.06
N ARG A 37 8.57 19.75 12.74
CA ARG A 37 9.36 18.74 12.03
C ARG A 37 9.59 19.09 10.55
N ALA A 38 8.62 19.77 9.93
CA ALA A 38 8.74 20.27 8.56
C ALA A 38 9.64 21.52 8.44
N GLY A 39 9.99 22.15 9.57
CA GLY A 39 10.77 23.39 9.60
C GLY A 39 10.01 24.59 9.07
N ILE A 40 8.69 24.66 9.32
CA ILE A 40 7.81 25.76 8.93
C ILE A 40 6.97 26.23 10.12
N SER A 41 6.35 27.41 9.99
CA SER A 41 5.42 27.91 11.01
C SER A 41 4.09 27.14 10.98
N VAL A 42 3.36 27.13 12.10
CA VAL A 42 2.01 26.56 12.17
C VAL A 42 1.07 27.24 11.17
N GLY A 43 1.14 28.57 11.05
CA GLY A 43 0.40 29.32 10.03
C GLY A 43 0.77 28.90 8.60
N GLY A 44 2.05 28.55 8.36
CA GLY A 44 2.52 27.99 7.09
C GLY A 44 1.87 26.64 6.74
N VAL A 45 1.61 25.78 7.74
CA VAL A 45 0.85 24.53 7.50
C VAL A 45 -0.59 24.83 7.10
N TYR A 46 -1.24 25.77 7.78
CA TYR A 46 -2.63 26.13 7.49
C TYR A 46 -2.86 26.79 6.12
N ILE A 47 -1.81 27.26 5.45
CA ILE A 47 -1.89 27.70 4.06
C ILE A 47 -2.20 26.52 3.12
N TYR A 48 -1.71 25.33 3.46
CA TYR A 48 -1.81 24.13 2.59
C TYR A 48 -2.88 23.13 3.04
N PHE A 49 -3.19 23.09 4.34
CA PHE A 49 -4.08 22.10 4.94
C PHE A 49 -4.96 22.76 6.01
N LYS A 50 -6.26 22.58 5.89
CA LYS A 50 -7.25 23.16 6.82
C LYS A 50 -7.18 22.57 8.22
N ASN A 51 -6.82 21.29 8.32
CA ASN A 51 -6.78 20.54 9.57
C ASN A 51 -5.87 19.31 9.46
N LYS A 52 -5.68 18.63 10.58
CA LYS A 52 -4.88 17.40 10.68
C LYS A 52 -5.44 16.27 9.81
N GLU A 53 -6.75 16.19 9.70
CA GLU A 53 -7.43 15.17 8.93
C GLU A 53 -7.15 15.32 7.43
N GLU A 54 -7.12 16.55 6.90
CA GLU A 54 -6.75 16.80 5.49
C GLU A 54 -5.31 16.41 5.19
N ILE A 55 -4.38 16.66 6.13
CA ILE A 55 -3.00 16.17 6.03
C ILE A 55 -2.99 14.64 5.90
N TYR A 56 -3.70 13.96 6.80
CA TYR A 56 -3.76 12.50 6.84
C TYR A 56 -4.34 11.91 5.55
N PHE A 57 -5.45 12.44 5.06
CA PHE A 57 -6.09 11.94 3.84
C PHE A 57 -5.27 12.22 2.59
N THR A 58 -4.62 13.39 2.53
CA THR A 58 -3.69 13.70 1.43
C THR A 58 -2.51 12.74 1.45
N LEU A 59 -1.97 12.46 2.63
CA LEU A 59 -0.89 11.51 2.81
C LEU A 59 -1.29 10.09 2.40
N LEU A 60 -2.44 9.61 2.87
CA LEU A 60 -2.95 8.29 2.50
C LEU A 60 -3.10 8.15 0.98
N LYS A 61 -3.69 9.15 0.34
CA LYS A 61 -3.82 9.17 -1.12
C LYS A 61 -2.45 9.12 -1.81
N TYR A 62 -1.52 9.94 -1.37
CA TYR A 62 -0.16 9.99 -1.92
C TYR A 62 0.53 8.61 -1.83
N LEU A 63 0.48 7.97 -0.66
CA LEU A 63 1.09 6.66 -0.45
C LEU A 63 0.45 5.55 -1.28
N LEU A 64 -0.88 5.57 -1.43
CA LEU A 64 -1.58 4.58 -2.25
C LEU A 64 -1.31 4.78 -3.75
N ASP A 65 -1.19 6.04 -4.21
CA ASP A 65 -0.81 6.35 -5.59
C ASP A 65 0.66 5.96 -5.85
N GLU A 66 1.59 6.28 -4.94
CA GLU A 66 3.00 5.87 -5.02
C GLU A 66 3.14 4.33 -5.07
N PHE A 67 2.42 3.63 -4.20
CA PHE A 67 2.41 2.17 -4.22
C PHE A 67 1.93 1.62 -5.56
N ARG A 68 0.80 2.15 -6.09
CA ARG A 68 0.25 1.70 -7.37
C ARG A 68 1.27 1.84 -8.50
N ASP A 69 1.93 2.99 -8.57
CA ASP A 69 2.89 3.29 -9.62
C ASP A 69 4.12 2.38 -9.51
N ARG A 70 4.67 2.21 -8.31
CA ARG A 70 5.78 1.28 -8.05
C ARG A 70 5.42 -0.18 -8.34
N ALA A 71 4.23 -0.62 -7.95
CA ALA A 71 3.78 -1.99 -8.22
C ALA A 71 3.61 -2.22 -9.73
N GLY A 72 3.09 -1.24 -10.46
CA GLY A 72 2.99 -1.30 -11.92
C GLY A 72 4.35 -1.39 -12.59
N GLU A 73 5.27 -0.49 -12.25
CA GLU A 73 6.63 -0.46 -12.82
C GLU A 73 7.43 -1.73 -12.48
N SER A 74 7.32 -2.24 -11.24
CA SER A 74 8.08 -3.42 -10.81
C SER A 74 7.67 -4.72 -11.51
N ILE A 75 6.52 -4.75 -12.17
CA ILE A 75 5.96 -5.95 -12.81
C ILE A 75 6.01 -5.81 -14.34
N LYS A 76 6.13 -4.60 -14.85
CA LYS A 76 5.97 -4.26 -16.27
C LYS A 76 6.82 -5.11 -17.21
N ASP A 77 8.09 -5.37 -16.84
CA ASP A 77 9.06 -6.06 -17.67
C ASP A 77 9.27 -7.52 -17.25
N ILE A 78 8.42 -8.07 -16.37
CA ILE A 78 8.49 -9.48 -15.95
C ILE A 78 7.67 -10.33 -16.91
N GLU A 79 8.35 -11.16 -17.70
CA GLU A 79 7.73 -12.06 -18.66
C GLU A 79 7.07 -13.28 -18.01
N ASP A 80 7.68 -13.86 -16.96
CA ASP A 80 7.11 -15.01 -16.24
C ASP A 80 5.97 -14.59 -15.32
N PRO A 81 4.72 -15.02 -15.57
CA PRO A 81 3.58 -14.68 -14.72
C PRO A 81 3.73 -15.13 -13.26
N ALA A 82 4.46 -16.23 -13.00
CA ALA A 82 4.69 -16.69 -11.63
C ALA A 82 5.64 -15.73 -10.89
N GLU A 83 6.69 -15.25 -11.54
CA GLU A 83 7.57 -14.23 -10.98
C GLU A 83 6.85 -12.88 -10.80
N ALA A 84 5.96 -12.52 -11.71
CA ALA A 84 5.12 -11.33 -11.57
C ALA A 84 4.21 -11.42 -10.32
N VAL A 85 3.61 -12.58 -10.03
CA VAL A 85 2.83 -12.81 -8.80
C VAL A 85 3.72 -12.71 -7.57
N LYS A 86 4.92 -13.34 -7.57
CA LYS A 86 5.87 -13.25 -6.45
C LYS A 86 6.27 -11.81 -6.15
N ASN A 87 6.63 -11.06 -7.19
CA ASN A 87 7.01 -9.66 -7.04
C ASN A 87 5.84 -8.80 -6.53
N TYR A 88 4.63 -9.03 -7.04
CA TYR A 88 3.43 -8.37 -6.53
C TYR A 88 3.21 -8.62 -5.03
N ILE A 89 3.39 -9.86 -4.57
CA ILE A 89 3.29 -10.23 -3.16
C ILE A 89 4.38 -9.52 -2.35
N ALA A 90 5.62 -9.61 -2.79
CA ALA A 90 6.77 -9.03 -2.11
C ALA A 90 6.63 -7.52 -1.93
N ILE A 91 6.23 -6.79 -2.98
CA ILE A 91 6.06 -5.34 -2.91
C ILE A 91 4.93 -4.95 -1.94
N ASN A 92 3.82 -5.71 -1.92
CA ASN A 92 2.72 -5.47 -0.98
C ASN A 92 3.17 -5.62 0.47
N LEU A 93 3.85 -6.72 0.81
CA LEU A 93 4.29 -7.00 2.17
C LEU A 93 5.42 -6.05 2.62
N ASN A 94 6.38 -5.75 1.75
CA ASN A 94 7.47 -4.80 2.05
C ASN A 94 6.93 -3.38 2.27
N TYR A 95 5.96 -2.96 1.45
CA TYR A 95 5.31 -1.67 1.62
C TYR A 95 4.51 -1.59 2.93
N ALA A 96 3.80 -2.67 3.28
CA ALA A 96 3.09 -2.77 4.55
C ALA A 96 4.05 -2.69 5.76
N LYS A 97 5.20 -3.36 5.70
CA LYS A 97 6.25 -3.25 6.74
C LYS A 97 6.74 -1.82 6.88
N LYS A 98 7.05 -1.16 5.76
CA LYS A 98 7.56 0.23 5.73
C LYS A 98 6.57 1.22 6.35
N PHE A 99 5.28 1.04 6.11
CA PHE A 99 4.22 1.96 6.55
C PHE A 99 3.31 1.37 7.64
N LYS A 100 3.83 0.40 8.42
CA LYS A 100 3.10 -0.28 9.50
C LYS A 100 2.35 0.69 10.42
N GLY A 101 3.00 1.77 10.85
CA GLY A 101 2.39 2.77 11.73
C GLY A 101 1.13 3.41 11.13
N LEU A 102 1.14 3.75 9.85
CA LEU A 102 -0.01 4.36 9.16
C LEU A 102 -1.15 3.37 8.95
N ILE A 103 -0.83 2.11 8.65
CA ILE A 103 -1.83 1.04 8.51
C ILE A 103 -2.51 0.76 9.86
N LEU A 104 -1.77 0.82 10.97
CA LEU A 104 -2.32 0.71 12.33
C LEU A 104 -3.29 1.84 12.66
N ILE A 105 -2.93 3.08 12.31
CA ILE A 105 -3.80 4.25 12.51
C ILE A 105 -5.10 4.06 11.75
N GLU A 106 -5.02 3.62 10.51
CA GLU A 106 -6.18 3.36 9.67
C GLU A 106 -7.15 2.35 10.30
N GLY A 107 -6.62 1.27 10.88
CA GLY A 107 -7.43 0.25 11.54
C GLY A 107 -8.04 0.70 12.87
N ARG A 108 -7.29 1.48 13.66
CA ARG A 108 -7.67 1.82 15.05
C ARG A 108 -8.45 3.12 15.19
N GLU A 109 -8.09 4.15 14.44
CA GLU A 109 -8.55 5.52 14.71
C GLU A 109 -9.57 6.03 13.69
N HIS A 110 -9.45 5.65 12.43
CA HIS A 110 -10.34 6.14 11.37
C HIS A 110 -11.38 5.13 10.90
N GLY A 111 -11.20 3.85 11.25
CA GLY A 111 -12.06 2.77 10.78
C GLY A 111 -11.95 2.53 9.27
N PHE A 112 -12.47 1.38 8.83
CA PHE A 112 -12.37 0.97 7.42
C PHE A 112 -13.20 1.81 6.45
N THR A 113 -14.12 2.63 6.94
CA THR A 113 -15.04 3.43 6.12
C THR A 113 -14.52 4.81 5.77
N SER A 114 -13.55 5.34 6.52
CA SER A 114 -12.93 6.60 6.17
C SER A 114 -12.18 6.48 4.84
N CYS A 115 -12.24 7.52 4.03
CA CYS A 115 -11.63 7.53 2.70
C CYS A 115 -12.01 6.34 1.80
N ILE A 116 -13.24 5.84 1.94
CA ILE A 116 -13.71 4.62 1.25
C ILE A 116 -13.54 4.72 -0.27
N ASP A 117 -13.72 5.89 -0.87
CA ASP A 117 -13.62 6.06 -2.32
C ASP A 117 -12.15 6.00 -2.79
N ILE A 118 -11.21 6.55 -2.01
CA ILE A 118 -9.78 6.43 -2.28
C ILE A 118 -9.37 4.95 -2.23
N LYS A 119 -9.79 4.24 -1.19
CA LYS A 119 -9.54 2.80 -1.01
C LYS A 119 -10.18 1.96 -2.12
N LYS A 120 -11.46 2.22 -2.47
CA LYS A 120 -12.13 1.54 -3.58
C LYS A 120 -11.38 1.69 -4.90
N LYS A 121 -10.93 2.93 -5.21
CA LYS A 121 -10.16 3.21 -6.42
C LYS A 121 -8.84 2.43 -6.42
N PHE A 122 -8.12 2.47 -5.30
CA PHE A 122 -6.87 1.73 -5.12
C PHE A 122 -7.05 0.22 -5.34
N PHE A 123 -7.99 -0.40 -4.62
CA PHE A 123 -8.21 -1.85 -4.73
C PHE A 123 -8.77 -2.28 -6.08
N LYS A 124 -9.52 -1.41 -6.76
CA LYS A 124 -9.93 -1.65 -8.16
C LYS A 124 -8.72 -1.69 -9.09
N GLY A 125 -7.73 -0.81 -8.89
CA GLY A 125 -6.45 -0.82 -9.62
C GLY A 125 -5.66 -2.09 -9.37
N GLN A 126 -5.47 -2.46 -8.09
CA GLN A 126 -4.76 -3.68 -7.70
C GLN A 126 -5.39 -4.95 -8.30
N ARG A 127 -6.73 -5.02 -8.29
CA ARG A 127 -7.45 -6.13 -8.89
C ARG A 127 -7.21 -6.23 -10.39
N LYS A 128 -7.26 -5.11 -11.13
CA LYS A 128 -6.99 -5.09 -12.57
C LYS A 128 -5.58 -5.56 -12.90
N LEU A 129 -4.59 -5.15 -12.10
CA LEU A 129 -3.21 -5.59 -12.27
C LEU A 129 -3.08 -7.11 -12.09
N LEU A 130 -3.64 -7.67 -11.02
CA LEU A 130 -3.65 -9.12 -10.80
C LEU A 130 -4.45 -9.88 -11.87
N GLU A 131 -5.60 -9.35 -12.29
CA GLU A 131 -6.39 -9.96 -13.38
C GLU A 131 -5.56 -10.06 -14.67
N SER A 132 -4.73 -9.07 -14.99
CA SER A 132 -3.84 -9.12 -16.17
C SER A 132 -2.73 -10.16 -16.01
N ILE A 133 -2.10 -10.25 -14.84
CA ILE A 133 -1.06 -11.26 -14.58
C ILE A 133 -1.64 -12.67 -14.67
N ILE A 134 -2.79 -12.90 -14.03
CA ILE A 134 -3.45 -14.22 -14.04
C ILE A 134 -3.85 -14.60 -15.47
N LYS A 135 -4.41 -13.65 -16.23
CA LYS A 135 -4.77 -13.87 -17.63
C LYS A 135 -3.56 -14.28 -18.46
N ASN A 136 -2.45 -13.55 -18.35
CA ASN A 136 -1.20 -13.88 -19.05
C ASN A 136 -0.69 -15.26 -18.65
N GLY A 137 -0.80 -15.64 -17.38
CA GLY A 137 -0.40 -16.96 -16.90
C GLY A 137 -1.25 -18.09 -17.47
N ILE A 138 -2.55 -17.88 -17.65
CA ILE A 138 -3.45 -18.85 -18.30
C ILE A 138 -3.17 -18.92 -19.80
N ASP A 139 -3.03 -17.76 -20.46
CA ASP A 139 -2.80 -17.69 -21.91
C ASP A 139 -1.43 -18.32 -22.31
N SER A 140 -0.42 -18.19 -21.44
CA SER A 140 0.91 -18.84 -21.63
C SER A 140 0.94 -20.31 -21.18
N GLY A 141 -0.15 -20.85 -20.64
CA GLY A 141 -0.21 -22.24 -20.12
C GLY A 141 0.55 -22.46 -18.81
N LYS A 142 1.02 -21.40 -18.14
CA LYS A 142 1.73 -21.47 -16.86
C LYS A 142 0.77 -21.70 -15.70
N PHE A 143 -0.45 -21.14 -15.79
CA PHE A 143 -1.49 -21.26 -14.76
C PHE A 143 -2.65 -22.13 -15.27
N GLU A 144 -3.28 -22.83 -14.33
CA GLU A 144 -4.54 -23.53 -14.59
C GLU A 144 -5.66 -22.55 -14.96
N ARG A 145 -6.59 -23.01 -15.79
CA ARG A 145 -7.80 -22.25 -16.08
C ARG A 145 -8.61 -22.05 -14.81
N CYS A 146 -8.89 -20.80 -14.47
CA CYS A 146 -9.62 -20.42 -13.26
C CYS A 146 -10.51 -19.19 -13.50
N ASN A 147 -11.35 -18.88 -12.53
CA ASN A 147 -12.09 -17.62 -12.51
C ASN A 147 -11.13 -16.45 -12.19
N ILE A 148 -10.62 -15.77 -13.22
CA ILE A 148 -9.62 -14.68 -13.12
C ILE A 148 -10.03 -13.66 -12.05
N LYS A 149 -11.28 -13.16 -12.10
CA LYS A 149 -11.78 -12.14 -11.17
C LYS A 149 -11.89 -12.67 -9.73
N GLY A 150 -12.34 -13.91 -9.58
CA GLY A 150 -12.43 -14.60 -8.30
C GLY A 150 -11.06 -14.82 -7.69
N THR A 151 -10.12 -15.36 -8.46
CA THR A 151 -8.74 -15.63 -8.03
C THR A 151 -8.03 -14.34 -7.62
N ALA A 152 -8.14 -13.26 -8.41
CA ALA A 152 -7.57 -11.96 -8.03
C ALA A 152 -8.14 -11.43 -6.71
N LYS A 153 -9.45 -11.61 -6.45
CA LYS A 153 -10.07 -11.23 -5.17
C LYS A 153 -9.56 -12.06 -4.01
N VAL A 154 -9.37 -13.38 -4.19
CA VAL A 154 -8.82 -14.27 -3.16
C VAL A 154 -7.40 -13.85 -2.82
N ILE A 155 -6.52 -13.64 -3.80
CA ILE A 155 -5.14 -13.21 -3.58
C ILE A 155 -5.10 -11.89 -2.80
N ILE A 156 -5.88 -10.88 -3.21
CA ILE A 156 -5.94 -9.59 -2.49
C ILE A 156 -6.46 -9.79 -1.07
N GLY A 157 -7.49 -10.61 -0.87
CA GLY A 157 -8.04 -10.92 0.44
C GLY A 157 -7.03 -11.58 1.36
N THR A 158 -6.29 -12.56 0.85
CA THR A 158 -5.21 -13.25 1.58
C THR A 158 -4.09 -12.28 1.96
N LEU A 159 -3.61 -11.44 1.02
CA LEU A 159 -2.59 -10.44 1.32
C LEU A 159 -3.05 -9.42 2.36
N ARG A 160 -4.31 -9.01 2.32
CA ARG A 160 -4.88 -8.13 3.37
C ARG A 160 -4.87 -8.79 4.75
N GLY A 161 -5.21 -10.08 4.82
CA GLY A 161 -5.11 -10.85 6.06
C GLY A 161 -3.68 -10.88 6.58
N PHE A 162 -2.70 -11.18 5.73
CA PHE A 162 -1.28 -11.15 6.10
C PHE A 162 -0.79 -9.76 6.51
N ILE A 163 -1.20 -8.70 5.80
CA ILE A 163 -0.85 -7.32 6.17
C ILE A 163 -1.44 -6.97 7.54
N LEU A 164 -2.69 -7.36 7.80
CA LEU A 164 -3.32 -7.14 9.09
C LEU A 164 -2.59 -7.89 10.21
N SER A 165 -2.21 -9.14 9.97
CA SER A 165 -1.42 -9.95 10.91
C SER A 165 -0.07 -9.30 11.23
N LEU A 166 0.68 -8.84 10.21
CA LEU A 166 1.94 -8.11 10.39
C LEU A 166 1.81 -6.84 11.25
N VAL A 167 0.61 -6.28 11.26
CA VAL A 167 0.29 -5.04 11.97
C VAL A 167 -0.15 -5.32 13.41
N MET A 168 -0.90 -6.41 13.63
CA MET A 168 -1.46 -6.77 14.94
C MET A 168 -0.48 -7.59 15.78
N ASP A 169 0.23 -8.50 15.14
CA ASP A 169 1.19 -9.39 15.80
C ASP A 169 2.63 -8.89 15.54
N SER A 170 3.44 -8.85 16.59
CA SER A 170 4.86 -8.45 16.47
C SER A 170 5.68 -9.48 15.70
N ASP A 171 5.25 -10.74 15.72
CA ASP A 171 5.89 -11.86 15.03
C ASP A 171 5.20 -12.09 13.68
N SER A 172 5.89 -11.73 12.59
CA SER A 172 5.38 -12.05 11.25
C SER A 172 5.51 -13.56 11.02
N LEU A 173 4.39 -14.25 10.97
CA LEU A 173 4.34 -15.70 10.73
C LEU A 173 4.76 -16.11 9.31
N PHE A 174 4.78 -15.15 8.35
CA PHE A 174 5.01 -15.46 6.95
C PHE A 174 5.98 -14.48 6.28
N SER A 175 6.96 -15.02 5.55
CA SER A 175 7.78 -14.25 4.63
C SER A 175 7.05 -14.02 3.30
N PRO A 176 7.46 -13.04 2.47
CA PRO A 176 6.93 -12.90 1.12
C PRO A 176 7.08 -14.17 0.27
N GLU A 177 8.14 -14.93 0.49
CA GLU A 177 8.45 -16.19 -0.19
C GLU A 177 7.43 -17.26 0.19
N GLU A 178 7.17 -17.47 1.47
CA GLU A 178 6.16 -18.43 1.98
C GLU A 178 4.77 -18.08 1.47
N CYS A 179 4.37 -16.80 1.52
CA CYS A 179 3.10 -16.34 0.97
C CYS A 179 3.01 -16.64 -0.54
N SER A 180 4.10 -16.45 -1.28
CA SER A 180 4.17 -16.70 -2.72
C SER A 180 3.98 -18.17 -3.03
N VAL A 181 4.66 -19.06 -2.29
CA VAL A 181 4.54 -20.51 -2.44
C VAL A 181 3.10 -20.97 -2.22
N LEU A 182 2.45 -20.51 -1.15
CA LEU A 182 1.06 -20.88 -0.84
C LEU A 182 0.09 -20.43 -1.94
N ILE A 183 0.22 -19.20 -2.41
CA ILE A 183 -0.66 -18.64 -3.44
C ILE A 183 -0.42 -19.35 -4.79
N LEU A 184 0.83 -19.51 -5.20
CA LEU A 184 1.18 -20.09 -6.50
C LEU A 184 0.83 -21.57 -6.57
N ASN A 185 1.00 -22.35 -5.51
CA ASN A 185 0.58 -23.76 -5.48
C ASN A 185 -0.92 -23.96 -5.74
N GLY A 186 -1.73 -22.92 -5.52
CA GLY A 186 -3.16 -22.94 -5.83
C GLY A 186 -3.51 -22.62 -7.27
N ILE A 187 -2.59 -22.05 -8.06
CA ILE A 187 -2.86 -21.57 -9.44
C ILE A 187 -1.89 -22.08 -10.50
N LEU A 188 -0.70 -22.58 -10.11
CA LEU A 188 0.23 -23.19 -11.05
C LEU A 188 -0.34 -24.46 -11.67
N LYS A 189 -0.13 -24.62 -12.96
CA LYS A 189 -0.44 -25.88 -13.65
C LYS A 189 0.40 -27.00 -13.04
N ARG A 190 -0.27 -28.04 -12.54
CA ARG A 190 0.40 -29.24 -12.06
C ARG A 190 0.89 -30.00 -13.29
N GLY A 191 2.17 -30.31 -13.35
CA GLY A 191 2.68 -31.18 -14.38
C GLY A 191 1.89 -32.50 -14.39
N GLU A 192 1.52 -32.97 -15.55
CA GLU A 192 0.98 -34.32 -15.70
C GLU A 192 2.00 -35.27 -15.07
N LYS A 193 1.56 -36.06 -14.08
CA LYS A 193 2.36 -37.12 -13.48
C LYS A 193 2.46 -38.26 -14.46
#